data_4f834c44455ee9865a9820fbe892b7de
#
_entry.id   4f834c44455ee9865a9820fbe892b7de
#
_cell.length_a   1.000
_cell.length_b   1.000
_cell.length_c   1.000
_cell.angle_alpha   90.00
_cell.angle_beta   90.00
_cell.angle_gamma   90.00
#
_symmetry.space_group_name_H-M   'P 1'
#
loop_
_entity.id
_entity.type
_entity.pdbx_description
1 polymer ?
#
loop_
_entity_poly.entity_id
_entity_poly.type
_entity_poly.pdbx_seq_one_letter_code
_entity_poly.pdbx_strand_id
1 'polypeptide(L)'
;INREGIYGNEFAEVDSTVTVNHMFTRNILGVSDFTPCVTPRNNALTMGHQMALAVLFESGMPSMGDYAETYRNELIKDYYMSLPVLRDEIKFLGGAPDEYYCAAIKAGDEWFVACINSTTAQSIKVDFSFLGSGNYVADYFADVPDDNESVTREQKQLNASSVETFQVNKYGGFVLHIKKA
;
A
#
# COMPACT_ATOMS: atom_id res chain seq x y z
N ILE A 1 -5.38 11.79 -16.39
CA ILE A 1 -5.22 10.48 -17.06
C ILE A 1 -6.03 9.49 -16.24
N ASN A 2 -7.02 8.89 -16.87
CA ASN A 2 -7.77 7.82 -16.28
C ASN A 2 -6.89 6.58 -16.20
N ARG A 3 -6.75 6.00 -15.02
CA ARG A 3 -5.96 4.78 -14.79
C ARG A 3 -6.79 3.50 -14.91
N GLU A 4 -8.09 3.60 -15.05
CA GLU A 4 -8.96 2.47 -15.28
C GLU A 4 -8.48 1.58 -16.44
N GLY A 5 -8.05 2.20 -17.54
CA GLY A 5 -7.46 1.49 -18.69
C GLY A 5 -6.09 0.87 -18.42
N ILE A 6 -5.38 1.29 -17.38
CA ILE A 6 -4.05 0.75 -17.01
C ILE A 6 -4.19 -0.39 -16.02
N TYR A 7 -5.13 -0.29 -15.08
CA TYR A 7 -5.37 -1.31 -14.04
C TYR A 7 -6.60 -2.18 -14.36
N GLY A 8 -7.43 -1.72 -15.27
CA GLY A 8 -8.59 -2.46 -15.73
C GLY A 8 -8.16 -3.68 -16.50
N ASN A 9 -7.85 -4.69 -15.79
CA ASN A 9 -8.17 -6.04 -16.22
C ASN A 9 -7.36 -6.63 -17.34
N GLU A 10 -7.02 -6.91 -18.15
CA GLU A 10 -6.66 -7.85 -19.21
C GLU A 10 -5.69 -7.25 -20.23
N PHE A 11 -5.52 -5.94 -20.23
CA PHE A 11 -4.93 -5.28 -21.39
C PHE A 11 -3.64 -4.47 -21.14
N ALA A 12 -3.25 -4.24 -19.90
CA ALA A 12 -2.03 -3.48 -19.64
C ALA A 12 -1.21 -4.08 -18.50
N GLU A 13 0.01 -4.42 -18.80
CA GLU A 13 1.03 -4.66 -17.78
C GLU A 13 1.33 -3.33 -17.09
N VAL A 14 1.07 -3.26 -15.79
CA VAL A 14 1.47 -2.13 -14.99
C VAL A 14 2.87 -2.41 -14.46
N ASP A 15 3.81 -1.63 -14.92
CA ASP A 15 5.17 -1.65 -14.42
C ASP A 15 5.23 -1.02 -13.02
N SER A 16 5.88 -1.70 -12.09
CA SER A 16 6.12 -1.21 -10.73
C SER A 16 6.89 0.12 -10.71
N THR A 17 7.82 0.32 -11.63
CA THR A 17 8.55 1.57 -11.78
C THR A 17 7.62 2.72 -12.10
N VAL A 18 6.62 2.49 -12.94
CA VAL A 18 5.58 3.49 -13.27
C VAL A 18 4.78 3.87 -12.02
N THR A 19 4.37 2.90 -11.21
CA THR A 19 3.60 3.18 -9.99
C THR A 19 4.42 3.96 -8.96
N VAL A 20 5.67 3.58 -8.75
CA VAL A 20 6.61 4.31 -7.88
C VAL A 20 6.81 5.73 -8.38
N ASN A 21 7.13 5.91 -9.67
CA ASN A 21 7.38 7.23 -10.24
C ASN A 21 6.16 8.15 -10.23
N HIS A 22 4.96 7.60 -10.29
CA HIS A 22 3.74 8.40 -10.14
C HIS A 22 3.63 9.07 -8.77
N MET A 23 4.17 8.46 -7.72
CA MET A 23 4.18 9.08 -6.39
C MET A 23 5.03 10.35 -6.34
N PHE A 24 6.09 10.42 -7.15
CA PHE A 24 7.00 11.57 -7.23
C PHE A 24 6.62 12.57 -8.33
N THR A 25 5.64 12.27 -9.15
CA THR A 25 5.27 13.11 -10.32
C THR A 25 3.76 13.39 -10.34
N ARG A 26 2.97 12.48 -10.87
CA ARG A 26 1.53 12.68 -11.11
C ARG A 26 0.74 12.90 -9.83
N ASN A 27 1.05 12.18 -8.76
CA ASN A 27 0.28 12.24 -7.51
C ASN A 27 0.59 13.51 -6.68
N ILE A 28 1.70 14.21 -6.97
CA ILE A 28 2.01 15.52 -6.39
C ILE A 28 1.01 16.59 -6.87
N LEU A 29 0.46 16.43 -8.06
CA LEU A 29 -0.46 17.40 -8.67
C LEU A 29 -1.90 17.29 -8.11
N GLY A 30 -2.19 16.28 -7.30
CA GLY A 30 -3.50 16.03 -6.70
C GLY A 30 -4.05 14.65 -6.98
N VAL A 31 -5.30 14.43 -6.61
CA VAL A 31 -6.01 13.16 -6.71
C VAL A 31 -5.98 12.58 -8.13
N SER A 32 -5.95 11.27 -8.20
CA SER A 32 -5.98 10.49 -9.44
C SER A 32 -7.23 9.65 -9.50
N ASP A 33 -7.77 9.47 -10.70
CA ASP A 33 -8.71 8.37 -10.93
C ASP A 33 -7.94 7.05 -10.87
N PHE A 34 -8.36 6.16 -9.98
CA PHE A 34 -7.65 4.92 -9.68
C PHE A 34 -8.64 3.79 -9.39
N THR A 35 -8.42 2.66 -10.03
CA THR A 35 -9.19 1.43 -9.82
C THR A 35 -8.32 0.41 -9.09
N PRO A 36 -8.46 0.25 -7.77
CA PRO A 36 -7.72 -0.76 -7.03
C PRO A 36 -8.10 -2.16 -7.50
N CYS A 37 -7.10 -2.98 -7.76
CA CYS A 37 -7.22 -4.42 -7.96
C CYS A 37 -6.43 -5.13 -6.88
N VAL A 38 -6.94 -6.22 -6.36
CA VAL A 38 -6.26 -7.03 -5.34
C VAL A 38 -5.41 -8.09 -6.01
N THR A 39 -6.01 -8.81 -6.95
CA THR A 39 -5.38 -9.95 -7.60
C THR A 39 -4.41 -9.49 -8.68
N PRO A 40 -3.14 -9.85 -8.59
CA PRO A 40 -2.16 -9.61 -9.65
C PRO A 40 -2.51 -10.43 -10.88
N ARG A 41 -3.17 -9.81 -11.84
CA ARG A 41 -3.52 -10.45 -13.10
C ARG A 41 -2.58 -9.96 -14.19
N ASN A 42 -1.90 -10.86 -14.86
CA ASN A 42 -1.08 -10.57 -16.04
C ASN A 42 -0.08 -9.41 -15.86
N ASN A 43 0.29 -9.07 -14.63
CA ASN A 43 1.30 -8.06 -14.35
C ASN A 43 2.31 -8.57 -13.31
N ALA A 44 3.45 -7.93 -13.24
CA ALA A 44 4.51 -8.31 -12.33
C ALA A 44 4.29 -7.84 -10.87
N LEU A 45 3.26 -7.02 -10.62
CA LEU A 45 3.00 -6.49 -9.28
C LEU A 45 2.48 -7.60 -8.37
N THR A 46 2.92 -7.60 -7.13
CA THR A 46 2.43 -8.50 -6.10
C THR A 46 1.11 -8.03 -5.50
N MET A 47 0.45 -8.91 -4.75
CA MET A 47 -0.76 -8.56 -4.00
C MET A 47 -0.49 -7.49 -2.95
N GLY A 48 0.67 -7.55 -2.25
CA GLY A 48 1.05 -6.51 -1.29
C GLY A 48 1.26 -5.15 -1.94
N HIS A 49 1.83 -5.11 -3.16
CA HIS A 49 1.93 -3.88 -3.94
C HIS A 49 0.56 -3.31 -4.29
N GLN A 50 -0.36 -4.16 -4.76
CA GLN A 50 -1.73 -3.75 -5.08
C GLN A 50 -2.48 -3.20 -3.86
N MET A 51 -2.34 -3.86 -2.70
CA MET A 51 -2.91 -3.38 -1.44
C MET A 51 -2.32 -2.01 -1.05
N ALA A 52 -1.01 -1.83 -1.20
CA ALA A 52 -0.35 -0.57 -0.90
C ALA A 52 -0.81 0.58 -1.82
N LEU A 53 -1.04 0.30 -3.10
CA LEU A 53 -1.57 1.30 -4.04
C LEU A 53 -2.94 1.83 -3.62
N ALA A 54 -3.80 1.01 -3.04
CA ALA A 54 -5.12 1.43 -2.56
C ALA A 54 -5.02 2.47 -1.42
N VAL A 55 -3.93 2.49 -0.67
CA VAL A 55 -3.62 3.50 0.35
C VAL A 55 -2.89 4.70 -0.26
N LEU A 56 -1.88 4.46 -1.09
CA LEU A 56 -0.98 5.53 -1.58
C LEU A 56 -1.64 6.40 -2.65
N PHE A 57 -2.44 5.83 -3.52
CA PHE A 57 -3.10 6.57 -4.58
C PHE A 57 -4.38 7.20 -4.07
N GLU A 58 -4.36 8.50 -3.91
CA GLU A 58 -5.54 9.24 -3.51
C GLU A 58 -6.54 9.31 -4.68
N SER A 59 -7.72 8.77 -4.46
CA SER A 59 -8.85 8.87 -5.38
C SER A 59 -10.09 9.28 -4.58
N GLY A 60 -10.83 10.27 -5.09
CA GLY A 60 -12.06 10.71 -4.44
C GLY A 60 -13.18 9.67 -4.45
N MET A 61 -13.13 8.73 -5.38
CA MET A 61 -14.09 7.63 -5.53
C MET A 61 -13.39 6.44 -6.23
N PRO A 62 -12.65 5.61 -5.47
CA PRO A 62 -12.01 4.45 -6.06
C PRO A 62 -13.04 3.41 -6.47
N SER A 63 -12.96 2.94 -7.71
CA SER A 63 -13.78 1.82 -8.19
C SER A 63 -13.02 0.52 -7.96
N MET A 64 -13.54 -0.36 -7.12
CA MET A 64 -12.91 -1.66 -6.85
C MET A 64 -12.99 -2.56 -8.08
N GLY A 65 -11.84 -2.91 -8.66
CA GLY A 65 -11.71 -3.56 -9.96
C GLY A 65 -11.69 -5.07 -9.95
N ASP A 66 -11.96 -5.70 -8.82
CA ASP A 66 -11.90 -7.16 -8.68
C ASP A 66 -13.27 -7.79 -8.45
N TYR A 67 -13.34 -9.14 -8.47
CA TYR A 67 -14.57 -9.86 -8.15
C TYR A 67 -14.96 -9.70 -6.68
N ALA A 68 -16.26 -9.73 -6.39
CA ALA A 68 -16.78 -9.63 -5.04
C ALA A 68 -16.23 -10.74 -4.10
N GLU A 69 -15.96 -11.91 -4.65
CA GLU A 69 -15.35 -13.04 -3.94
C GLU A 69 -13.96 -12.73 -3.41
N THR A 70 -13.16 -12.00 -4.18
CA THR A 70 -11.81 -11.55 -3.77
C THR A 70 -11.88 -10.70 -2.51
N TYR A 71 -12.78 -9.71 -2.47
CA TYR A 71 -12.96 -8.84 -1.31
C TYR A 71 -13.65 -9.49 -0.11
N ARG A 72 -14.20 -10.71 -0.28
CA ARG A 72 -14.73 -11.53 0.83
C ARG A 72 -13.69 -12.41 1.50
N ASN A 73 -12.47 -12.46 0.97
CA ASN A 73 -11.38 -13.20 1.59
C ASN A 73 -11.12 -12.66 3.01
N GLU A 74 -11.27 -13.51 4.03
CA GLU A 74 -11.19 -13.16 5.45
C GLU A 74 -9.82 -12.57 5.84
N LEU A 75 -8.77 -12.87 5.10
CA LEU A 75 -7.43 -12.32 5.35
C LEU A 75 -7.36 -10.81 5.10
N ILE A 76 -8.03 -10.33 4.05
CA ILE A 76 -7.88 -8.96 3.52
C ILE A 76 -9.15 -8.11 3.63
N LYS A 77 -10.29 -8.73 3.86
CA LYS A 77 -11.61 -8.10 3.90
C LYS A 77 -11.63 -6.88 4.82
N ASP A 78 -11.19 -7.06 6.07
CA ASP A 78 -11.20 -6.00 7.07
C ASP A 78 -10.32 -4.81 6.67
N TYR A 79 -9.17 -5.10 6.03
CA TYR A 79 -8.30 -4.07 5.49
C TYR A 79 -9.01 -3.22 4.42
N TYR A 80 -9.62 -3.86 3.41
CA TYR A 80 -10.31 -3.12 2.36
C TYR A 80 -11.53 -2.35 2.87
N MET A 81 -12.22 -2.86 3.88
CA MET A 81 -13.32 -2.16 4.53
C MET A 81 -12.85 -0.98 5.39
N SER A 82 -11.58 -0.94 5.79
CA SER A 82 -10.99 0.13 6.60
C SER A 82 -10.29 1.21 5.78
N LEU A 83 -10.20 1.09 4.47
CA LEU A 83 -9.49 2.07 3.62
C LEU A 83 -10.03 3.48 3.83
N PRO A 84 -9.15 4.46 4.01
CA PRO A 84 -9.56 5.82 4.33
C PRO A 84 -10.18 6.52 3.12
N VAL A 85 -11.33 7.14 3.31
CA VAL A 85 -11.97 8.02 2.31
C VAL A 85 -11.33 9.41 2.34
N LEU A 86 -11.05 9.90 3.55
CA LEU A 86 -10.40 11.19 3.77
C LEU A 86 -9.03 10.98 4.39
N ARG A 87 -8.10 11.85 4.04
CA ARG A 87 -6.72 11.82 4.52
C ARG A 87 -6.43 13.14 5.23
N ASP A 88 -6.08 13.05 6.51
CA ASP A 88 -5.81 14.23 7.34
C ASP A 88 -4.34 14.67 7.21
N GLU A 89 -3.44 13.73 7.08
CA GLU A 89 -2.01 13.99 7.02
C GLU A 89 -1.30 12.90 6.21
N ILE A 90 -0.29 13.28 5.45
CA ILE A 90 0.61 12.37 4.74
C ILE A 90 2.04 12.66 5.18
N LYS A 91 2.75 11.63 5.61
CA LYS A 91 4.17 11.70 5.95
C LYS A 91 4.97 10.83 4.99
N PHE A 92 5.87 11.43 4.26
CA PHE A 92 6.86 10.71 3.47
C PHE A 92 7.88 10.04 4.41
N LEU A 93 8.02 8.72 4.30
CA LEU A 93 8.93 7.93 5.14
C LEU A 93 10.20 7.51 4.42
N GLY A 94 10.23 7.57 3.10
CA GLY A 94 11.41 7.28 2.31
C GLY A 94 11.10 6.83 0.90
N GLY A 95 12.13 6.83 0.07
CA GLY A 95 12.07 6.39 -1.32
C GLY A 95 12.74 7.37 -2.28
N ALA A 96 12.91 6.91 -3.50
CA ALA A 96 13.37 7.69 -4.63
C ALA A 96 12.69 7.20 -5.92
N PRO A 97 12.61 8.04 -6.97
CA PRO A 97 12.18 7.60 -8.28
C PRO A 97 12.94 6.34 -8.71
N ASP A 98 12.26 5.46 -9.41
CA ASP A 98 12.74 4.15 -9.88
C ASP A 98 13.08 3.12 -8.78
N GLU A 99 13.08 3.51 -7.50
CA GLU A 99 13.43 2.63 -6.38
C GLU A 99 12.19 2.15 -5.62
N TYR A 100 11.70 2.96 -4.69
CA TYR A 100 10.51 2.68 -3.90
C TYR A 100 9.85 3.97 -3.41
N TYR A 101 8.63 3.84 -2.90
CA TYR A 101 7.94 4.92 -2.19
C TYR A 101 7.27 4.36 -0.94
N CYS A 102 7.55 4.98 0.21
CA CYS A 102 6.94 4.62 1.49
C CYS A 102 6.38 5.87 2.16
N ALA A 103 5.13 5.79 2.63
CA ALA A 103 4.48 6.88 3.34
C ALA A 103 3.53 6.38 4.43
N ALA A 104 3.31 7.24 5.44
CA ALA A 104 2.26 7.07 6.44
C ALA A 104 1.13 8.07 6.15
N ILE A 105 -0.10 7.57 6.14
CA ILE A 105 -1.32 8.31 5.91
C ILE A 105 -2.17 8.29 7.18
N LYS A 106 -2.51 9.45 7.72
CA LYS A 106 -3.43 9.58 8.85
C LYS A 106 -4.86 9.74 8.36
N ALA A 107 -5.77 9.03 9.01
CA ALA A 107 -7.20 9.14 8.79
C ALA A 107 -7.94 9.02 10.14
N GLY A 108 -8.43 10.14 10.66
CA GLY A 108 -8.97 10.20 12.01
C GLY A 108 -7.94 9.82 13.06
N ASP A 109 -8.25 8.81 13.86
CA ASP A 109 -7.35 8.29 14.91
C ASP A 109 -6.45 7.13 14.44
N GLU A 110 -6.56 6.74 13.18
CA GLU A 110 -5.83 5.60 12.61
C GLU A 110 -4.72 6.06 11.67
N TRP A 111 -3.73 5.19 11.48
CA TRP A 111 -2.65 5.38 10.52
C TRP A 111 -2.55 4.20 9.57
N PHE A 112 -2.22 4.49 8.33
CA PHE A 112 -1.88 3.51 7.33
C PHE A 112 -0.46 3.76 6.87
N VAL A 113 0.43 2.78 7.02
CA VAL A 113 1.76 2.83 6.40
C VAL A 113 1.73 1.93 5.18
N ALA A 114 2.13 2.45 4.05
CA ALA A 114 2.16 1.70 2.81
C ALA A 114 3.48 1.93 2.06
N CYS A 115 3.99 0.87 1.47
CA CYS A 115 5.21 0.90 0.68
C CYS A 115 5.02 0.13 -0.62
N ILE A 116 5.47 0.72 -1.71
CA ILE A 116 5.57 0.08 -3.02
C ILE A 116 7.01 0.10 -3.49
N ASN A 117 7.45 -0.99 -4.10
CA ASN A 117 8.82 -1.20 -4.52
C ASN A 117 8.91 -1.45 -6.03
N SER A 118 9.98 -1.02 -6.64
CA SER A 118 10.24 -1.22 -8.06
C SER A 118 10.91 -2.58 -8.32
N THR A 119 11.99 -2.61 -9.07
CA THR A 119 12.55 -3.83 -9.69
C THR A 119 13.54 -4.58 -8.82
N THR A 120 13.99 -3.99 -7.72
CA THR A 120 15.03 -4.57 -6.84
C THR A 120 14.50 -4.80 -5.44
N ALA A 121 14.63 -6.02 -4.91
CA ALA A 121 14.27 -6.30 -3.52
C ALA A 121 15.08 -5.45 -2.53
N GLN A 122 14.43 -4.95 -1.49
CA GLN A 122 15.02 -3.99 -0.54
C GLN A 122 14.61 -4.26 0.90
N SER A 123 15.39 -3.71 1.82
CA SER A 123 15.07 -3.63 3.25
C SER A 123 14.67 -2.19 3.57
N ILE A 124 13.42 -1.97 3.88
CA ILE A 124 12.87 -0.65 4.16
C ILE A 124 12.78 -0.42 5.66
N LYS A 125 13.53 0.56 6.15
CA LYS A 125 13.49 0.96 7.55
C LYS A 125 12.41 2.02 7.75
N VAL A 126 11.50 1.77 8.68
CA VAL A 126 10.42 2.68 9.05
C VAL A 126 10.61 3.11 10.51
N ASP A 127 10.68 4.42 10.73
CA ASP A 127 10.67 5.05 12.05
C ASP A 127 9.24 5.49 12.35
N PHE A 128 8.67 4.98 13.45
CA PHE A 128 7.30 5.25 13.87
C PHE A 128 7.15 6.46 14.80
N SER A 129 8.15 7.35 14.86
CA SER A 129 8.11 8.58 15.68
C SER A 129 6.95 9.53 15.36
N PHE A 130 6.29 9.34 14.23
CA PHE A 130 5.05 10.06 13.87
C PHE A 130 3.83 9.62 14.66
N LEU A 131 3.85 8.46 15.30
CA LEU A 131 2.80 8.02 16.20
C LEU A 131 2.83 8.89 17.47
N GLY A 132 1.65 9.24 17.95
CA GLY A 132 1.54 9.97 19.22
C GLY A 132 1.91 9.10 20.42
N SER A 133 1.75 9.65 21.62
CA SER A 133 1.97 8.90 22.86
C SER A 133 0.99 7.74 23.00
N GLY A 134 1.47 6.62 23.55
CA GLY A 134 0.70 5.40 23.81
C GLY A 134 1.20 4.22 23.01
N ASN A 135 0.46 3.13 23.15
CA ASN A 135 0.71 1.89 22.42
C ASN A 135 -0.28 1.74 21.27
N TYR A 136 0.18 1.12 20.21
CA TYR A 136 -0.59 0.89 18.99
C TYR A 136 -0.49 -0.58 18.60
N VAL A 137 -1.53 -1.06 17.95
CA VAL A 137 -1.57 -2.38 17.31
C VAL A 137 -1.66 -2.14 15.80
N ALA A 138 -0.80 -2.82 15.06
CA ALA A 138 -0.79 -2.77 13.61
C ALA A 138 -1.09 -4.15 13.02
N ASP A 139 -2.05 -4.21 12.12
CA ASP A 139 -2.19 -5.33 11.19
C ASP A 139 -1.21 -5.09 10.03
N TYR A 140 -0.20 -5.93 9.94
CA TYR A 140 0.84 -5.88 8.91
C TYR A 140 0.56 -6.93 7.83
N PHE A 141 0.48 -6.50 6.59
CA PHE A 141 0.32 -7.34 5.42
C PHE A 141 1.57 -7.23 4.55
N ALA A 142 2.15 -8.37 4.22
CA ALA A 142 3.36 -8.45 3.38
C ALA A 142 3.25 -9.56 2.35
N ASP A 143 3.96 -9.39 1.26
CA ASP A 143 4.07 -10.41 0.22
C ASP A 143 4.64 -11.73 0.75
N VAL A 144 4.13 -12.83 0.26
CA VAL A 144 4.74 -14.15 0.44
C VAL A 144 5.93 -14.28 -0.53
N PRO A 145 7.09 -14.74 -0.06
CA PRO A 145 8.21 -15.00 -0.96
C PRO A 145 7.83 -15.99 -2.08
N ASP A 146 8.20 -15.65 -3.31
CA ASP A 146 7.97 -16.46 -4.52
C ASP A 146 6.48 -16.72 -4.85
N ASP A 147 5.56 -15.99 -4.22
CA ASP A 147 4.13 -16.04 -4.50
C ASP A 147 3.57 -14.60 -4.62
N ASN A 148 3.32 -14.18 -5.84
CA ASN A 148 2.82 -12.83 -6.10
C ASN A 148 1.32 -12.65 -5.78
N GLU A 149 0.59 -13.74 -5.61
CA GLU A 149 -0.87 -13.74 -5.45
C GLU A 149 -1.32 -13.80 -3.99
N SER A 150 -0.37 -13.94 -3.06
CA SER A 150 -0.66 -14.11 -1.64
C SER A 150 0.03 -13.07 -0.77
N VAL A 151 -0.59 -12.78 0.36
CA VAL A 151 0.00 -11.98 1.44
C VAL A 151 -0.12 -12.72 2.77
N THR A 152 0.81 -12.44 3.67
CA THR A 152 0.69 -12.80 5.09
C THR A 152 0.00 -11.68 5.85
N ARG A 153 -0.61 -11.99 6.99
CA ARG A 153 -1.10 -11.01 7.97
C ARG A 153 -0.52 -11.32 9.34
N GLU A 154 0.13 -10.33 9.93
CA GLU A 154 0.71 -10.42 11.28
C GLU A 154 0.26 -9.22 12.11
N GLN A 155 0.15 -9.39 13.43
CA GLN A 155 -0.03 -8.27 14.33
C GLN A 155 1.30 -7.82 14.94
N LYS A 156 1.52 -6.50 14.97
CA LYS A 156 2.69 -5.86 15.57
C LYS A 156 2.26 -4.89 16.66
N GLN A 157 3.03 -4.86 17.74
CA GLN A 157 2.88 -3.84 18.79
C GLN A 157 3.88 -2.72 18.49
N LEU A 158 3.38 -1.50 18.42
CA LEU A 158 4.15 -0.33 18.03
C LEU A 158 3.95 0.82 19.03
N ASN A 159 4.92 1.71 19.08
CA ASN A 159 4.82 3.01 19.73
C ASN A 159 5.75 4.01 19.04
N ALA A 160 5.76 5.26 19.50
CA ALA A 160 6.56 6.33 18.90
C ALA A 160 8.09 6.12 18.95
N SER A 161 8.60 5.16 19.71
CA SER A 161 10.02 4.79 19.73
C SER A 161 10.34 3.56 18.89
N SER A 162 9.35 2.95 18.28
CA SER A 162 9.54 1.77 17.43
C SER A 162 10.25 2.13 16.14
N VAL A 163 11.19 1.29 15.74
CA VAL A 163 11.87 1.34 14.46
C VAL A 163 11.94 -0.08 13.93
N GLU A 164 11.27 -0.32 12.80
CA GLU A 164 11.15 -1.65 12.20
C GLU A 164 11.81 -1.68 10.81
N THR A 165 12.26 -2.87 10.42
CA THR A 165 12.79 -3.10 9.07
C THR A 165 11.93 -4.15 8.37
N PHE A 166 11.39 -3.77 7.21
CA PHE A 166 10.53 -4.61 6.40
C PHE A 166 11.28 -5.07 5.15
N GLN A 167 11.22 -6.36 4.86
CA GLN A 167 11.74 -6.91 3.61
C GLN A 167 10.67 -6.75 2.53
N VAL A 168 11.04 -6.21 1.39
CA VAL A 168 10.13 -6.00 0.26
C VAL A 168 10.71 -6.65 -0.98
N ASN A 169 9.93 -7.51 -1.60
CA ASN A 169 10.31 -8.18 -2.83
C ASN A 169 10.40 -7.20 -4.00
N LYS A 170 11.09 -7.58 -5.07
CA LYS A 170 10.96 -6.89 -6.36
C LYS A 170 9.47 -6.85 -6.75
N TYR A 171 9.01 -5.73 -7.27
CA TYR A 171 7.62 -5.47 -7.67
C TYR A 171 6.62 -5.56 -6.50
N GLY A 172 7.14 -5.68 -5.29
CA GLY A 172 6.39 -5.94 -4.07
C GLY A 172 5.93 -4.69 -3.34
N GLY A 173 5.24 -4.96 -2.23
CA GLY A 173 4.78 -3.93 -1.32
C GLY A 173 4.37 -4.49 0.03
N PHE A 174 4.06 -3.59 0.95
CA PHE A 174 3.45 -3.93 2.22
C PHE A 174 2.52 -2.83 2.71
N VAL A 175 1.64 -3.18 3.60
CA VAL A 175 0.80 -2.23 4.33
C VAL A 175 0.75 -2.54 5.81
N LEU A 176 0.64 -1.50 6.64
CA LEU A 176 0.26 -1.60 8.03
C LEU A 176 -1.00 -0.77 8.25
N HIS A 177 -2.00 -1.35 8.89
CA HIS A 177 -3.15 -0.62 9.43
C HIS A 177 -2.99 -0.51 10.92
N ILE A 178 -2.79 0.70 11.44
CA ILE A 178 -2.33 0.98 12.80
C ILE A 178 -3.43 1.68 13.59
N LYS A 179 -3.80 1.10 14.71
CA LYS A 179 -4.82 1.60 15.63
C LYS A 179 -4.24 1.77 17.02
N LYS A 180 -4.80 2.71 17.77
CA LYS A 180 -4.46 2.85 19.18
C LYS A 180 -4.91 1.61 19.95
N ALA A 181 -4.04 1.07 20.82
CA ALA A 181 -4.31 -0.11 21.63
C ALA A 181 -5.31 0.16 22.75
#